data_039fb8539a4d64912cb4a7b2b28ef29c
#
_entry.id   039fb8539a4d64912cb4a7b2b28ef29c
#
_cell.length_a   1.000
_cell.length_b   1.000
_cell.length_c   1.000
_cell.angle_alpha   90.00
_cell.angle_beta   90.00
_cell.angle_gamma   90.00
#
_symmetry.space_group_name_H-M   'P 1'
#
loop_
_entity.id
_entity.type
_entity.pdbx_description
1 polymer ?
#
loop_
_entity_poly.entity_id
_entity_poly.type
_entity_poly.pdbx_seq_one_letter_code
_entity_poly.pdbx_strand_id
1 'polypeptide(L)'
;MEKLLLGVVGVGHLGSLHTKMLLDISNVHLVGIHDIDGAKAQKIAAEFGIRSYDTLDDLLGQVDAVTIATNTMAHFEVARTALQRGKHLFIEKPVTETIVEAEELCRLAREKKLIVQVGHIERFNPAILALDRYEIRPMFVESHRLAQFNPRGTDVAVVLDLMIHDIDLILSFVKSPVARVEANGVAVVSDSVDIANARIQFENGCVANVTASRISQRKMRKMRLFQRNEYISLDFSEGLAEVFRLVEGDEPSAKGTMKLGELGSGKHKRIVVYEQPEVKDVNALKYELELFVKAVRHKTKPLVTAEDGRRALEVANAILEKINQQKLQL
;
A
#
# COMPACT_ATOMS: atom_id res chain seq x y z
N MET A 1 -18.67 -10.05 -22.72
CA MET A 1 -17.36 -9.37 -22.82
C MET A 1 -16.27 -10.40 -22.57
N GLU A 2 -15.20 -10.36 -23.34
CA GLU A 2 -14.07 -11.28 -23.20
C GLU A 2 -13.38 -11.10 -21.83
N LYS A 3 -12.98 -12.21 -21.20
CA LYS A 3 -12.28 -12.18 -19.91
C LYS A 3 -10.82 -11.78 -20.13
N LEU A 4 -10.24 -11.04 -19.18
CA LEU A 4 -8.81 -10.73 -19.17
C LEU A 4 -8.03 -12.01 -18.88
N LEU A 5 -7.07 -12.35 -19.74
CA LEU A 5 -6.15 -13.46 -19.54
C LEU A 5 -5.05 -13.05 -18.56
N LEU A 6 -4.98 -13.69 -17.41
CA LEU A 6 -4.09 -13.29 -16.32
C LEU A 6 -3.27 -14.47 -15.81
N GLY A 7 -2.02 -14.22 -15.45
CA GLY A 7 -1.11 -15.17 -14.82
C GLY A 7 -0.60 -14.68 -13.48
N VAL A 8 -0.12 -15.61 -12.64
CA VAL A 8 0.56 -15.28 -11.38
C VAL A 8 2.00 -15.74 -11.43
N VAL A 9 2.93 -14.85 -11.10
CA VAL A 9 4.37 -15.13 -11.03
C VAL A 9 4.82 -15.04 -9.57
N GLY A 10 5.39 -16.14 -9.07
CA GLY A 10 5.68 -16.33 -7.66
C GLY A 10 4.44 -16.80 -6.89
N VAL A 11 4.44 -18.05 -6.42
CA VAL A 11 3.33 -18.66 -5.65
C VAL A 11 3.72 -18.98 -4.22
N GLY A 12 4.47 -18.06 -3.60
CA GLY A 12 4.62 -18.01 -2.15
C GLY A 12 3.32 -17.74 -1.43
N HIS A 13 3.40 -17.28 -0.19
CA HIS A 13 2.22 -16.97 0.61
C HIS A 13 1.29 -15.96 -0.08
N LEU A 14 1.82 -14.81 -0.52
CA LEU A 14 1.02 -13.78 -1.20
C LEU A 14 0.54 -14.23 -2.58
N GLY A 15 1.39 -14.85 -3.40
CA GLY A 15 0.98 -15.31 -4.73
C GLY A 15 -0.11 -16.39 -4.69
N SER A 16 -0.12 -17.27 -3.68
CA SER A 16 -1.23 -18.22 -3.47
C SER A 16 -2.53 -17.48 -3.12
N LEU A 17 -2.46 -16.39 -2.34
CA LEU A 17 -3.63 -15.54 -2.06
C LEU A 17 -4.10 -14.81 -3.33
N HIS A 18 -3.19 -14.28 -4.16
CA HIS A 18 -3.54 -13.70 -5.48
C HIS A 18 -4.24 -14.73 -6.35
N THR A 19 -3.69 -15.94 -6.45
CA THR A 19 -4.28 -17.04 -7.21
C THR A 19 -5.72 -17.29 -6.77
N LYS A 20 -5.94 -17.43 -5.45
CA LYS A 20 -7.27 -17.64 -4.88
C LYS A 20 -8.23 -16.50 -5.20
N MET A 21 -7.81 -15.24 -5.02
CA MET A 21 -8.69 -14.07 -5.27
C MET A 21 -9.01 -13.93 -6.76
N LEU A 22 -8.04 -14.16 -7.65
CA LEU A 22 -8.24 -14.04 -9.11
C LEU A 22 -9.22 -15.07 -9.66
N LEU A 23 -9.29 -16.27 -9.09
CA LEU A 23 -10.29 -17.28 -9.46
C LEU A 23 -11.72 -16.82 -9.15
N ASP A 24 -11.90 -15.97 -8.12
CA ASP A 24 -13.20 -15.42 -7.71
C ASP A 24 -13.60 -14.16 -8.49
N ILE A 25 -12.76 -13.64 -9.38
CA ILE A 25 -13.06 -12.43 -10.16
C ILE A 25 -13.68 -12.82 -11.52
N SER A 26 -14.95 -12.50 -11.71
CA SER A 26 -15.76 -12.96 -12.85
C SER A 26 -15.20 -12.56 -14.22
N ASN A 27 -14.52 -11.42 -14.31
CA ASN A 27 -13.99 -10.85 -15.55
C ASN A 27 -12.54 -11.30 -15.87
N VAL A 28 -12.00 -12.25 -15.09
CA VAL A 28 -10.66 -12.83 -15.24
C VAL A 28 -10.77 -14.26 -15.73
N HIS A 29 -9.84 -14.65 -16.59
CA HIS A 29 -9.49 -16.04 -16.84
C HIS A 29 -8.06 -16.23 -16.35
N LEU A 30 -7.89 -16.88 -15.20
CA LEU A 30 -6.57 -17.23 -14.68
C LEU A 30 -6.01 -18.37 -15.51
N VAL A 31 -5.08 -18.05 -16.42
CA VAL A 31 -4.47 -18.98 -17.37
C VAL A 31 -3.55 -19.98 -16.68
N GLY A 32 -2.83 -19.51 -15.65
CA GLY A 32 -1.94 -20.35 -14.88
C GLY A 32 -0.95 -19.56 -14.02
N ILE A 33 0.02 -20.28 -13.48
CA ILE A 33 1.03 -19.78 -12.58
C ILE A 33 2.45 -20.19 -12.99
N HIS A 34 3.44 -19.42 -12.53
CA HIS A 34 4.86 -19.75 -12.64
C HIS A 34 5.58 -19.44 -11.32
N ASP A 35 6.47 -20.31 -10.88
CA ASP A 35 7.41 -20.08 -9.78
C ASP A 35 8.75 -20.72 -10.15
N ILE A 36 9.86 -20.14 -9.74
CA ILE A 36 11.19 -20.73 -9.95
C ILE A 36 11.32 -22.10 -9.27
N ASP A 37 10.59 -22.32 -8.18
CA ASP A 37 10.38 -23.63 -7.56
C ASP A 37 9.23 -24.34 -8.28
N GLY A 38 9.57 -25.14 -9.30
CA GLY A 38 8.59 -25.88 -10.11
C GLY A 38 7.74 -26.86 -9.29
N ALA A 39 8.32 -27.49 -8.25
CA ALA A 39 7.56 -28.41 -7.39
C ALA A 39 6.46 -27.68 -6.62
N LYS A 40 6.79 -26.49 -6.11
CA LYS A 40 5.83 -25.60 -5.44
C LYS A 40 4.76 -25.10 -6.41
N ALA A 41 5.14 -24.71 -7.63
CA ALA A 41 4.19 -24.30 -8.66
C ALA A 41 3.20 -25.43 -8.99
N GLN A 42 3.68 -26.66 -9.21
CA GLN A 42 2.84 -27.83 -9.47
C GLN A 42 1.87 -28.12 -8.33
N LYS A 43 2.36 -28.06 -7.06
CA LYS A 43 1.52 -28.26 -5.88
C LYS A 43 0.35 -27.26 -5.82
N ILE A 44 0.66 -25.97 -5.98
CA ILE A 44 -0.35 -24.88 -5.94
C ILE A 44 -1.29 -25.00 -7.17
N ALA A 45 -0.77 -25.35 -8.34
CA ALA A 45 -1.57 -25.56 -9.52
C ALA A 45 -2.59 -26.69 -9.34
N ALA A 46 -2.16 -27.80 -8.73
CA ALA A 46 -3.04 -28.94 -8.42
C ALA A 46 -4.11 -28.56 -7.38
N GLU A 47 -3.75 -27.78 -6.34
CA GLU A 47 -4.67 -27.33 -5.29
C GLU A 47 -5.80 -26.47 -5.87
N PHE A 48 -5.50 -25.58 -6.81
CA PHE A 48 -6.48 -24.66 -7.41
C PHE A 48 -7.07 -25.14 -8.74
N GLY A 49 -6.65 -26.29 -9.26
CA GLY A 49 -7.13 -26.82 -10.54
C GLY A 49 -6.74 -25.98 -11.75
N ILE A 50 -5.56 -25.36 -11.72
CA ILE A 50 -5.03 -24.49 -12.78
C ILE A 50 -3.72 -25.04 -13.33
N ARG A 51 -3.22 -24.46 -14.43
CA ARG A 51 -1.96 -24.87 -15.05
C ARG A 51 -0.75 -24.22 -14.38
N SER A 52 0.34 -24.99 -14.21
CA SER A 52 1.69 -24.47 -13.96
C SER A 52 2.49 -24.40 -15.26
N TYR A 53 3.31 -23.37 -15.40
CA TYR A 53 4.22 -23.16 -16.52
C TYR A 53 5.65 -23.28 -16.05
N ASP A 54 6.47 -24.04 -16.78
CA ASP A 54 7.85 -24.28 -16.39
C ASP A 54 8.74 -23.04 -16.57
N THR A 55 8.43 -22.20 -17.56
CA THR A 55 9.15 -20.96 -17.79
C THR A 55 8.24 -19.73 -17.72
N LEU A 56 8.83 -18.60 -17.31
CA LEU A 56 8.14 -17.30 -17.35
C LEU A 56 7.67 -16.95 -18.76
N ASP A 57 8.50 -17.23 -19.77
CA ASP A 57 8.21 -16.92 -21.16
C ASP A 57 6.99 -17.67 -21.69
N ASP A 58 6.81 -18.93 -21.31
CA ASP A 58 5.65 -19.74 -21.71
C ASP A 58 4.36 -19.15 -21.11
N LEU A 59 4.39 -18.72 -19.83
CA LEU A 59 3.25 -18.06 -19.21
C LEU A 59 2.95 -16.72 -19.90
N LEU A 60 3.99 -15.89 -20.12
CA LEU A 60 3.83 -14.57 -20.74
C LEU A 60 3.28 -14.67 -22.18
N GLY A 61 3.55 -15.78 -22.88
CA GLY A 61 2.98 -16.04 -24.21
C GLY A 61 1.47 -16.24 -24.23
N GLN A 62 0.83 -16.51 -23.09
CA GLN A 62 -0.58 -16.91 -22.99
C GLN A 62 -1.48 -15.86 -22.28
N VAL A 63 -0.92 -14.78 -21.74
CA VAL A 63 -1.65 -13.83 -20.88
C VAL A 63 -1.62 -12.41 -21.45
N ASP A 64 -2.54 -11.57 -21.00
CA ASP A 64 -2.56 -10.12 -21.23
C ASP A 64 -1.87 -9.36 -20.10
N ALA A 65 -1.95 -9.91 -18.89
CA ALA A 65 -1.42 -9.31 -17.68
C ALA A 65 -0.87 -10.37 -16.71
N VAL A 66 0.01 -9.96 -15.82
CA VAL A 66 0.50 -10.82 -14.72
C VAL A 66 0.45 -10.10 -13.38
N THR A 67 0.25 -10.85 -12.29
CA THR A 67 0.57 -10.41 -10.94
C THR A 67 1.91 -10.99 -10.52
N ILE A 68 2.78 -10.15 -9.97
CA ILE A 68 4.13 -10.50 -9.53
C ILE A 68 4.17 -10.45 -8.01
N ALA A 69 4.33 -11.62 -7.39
CA ALA A 69 4.39 -11.82 -5.94
C ALA A 69 5.60 -12.69 -5.55
N THR A 70 6.71 -12.48 -6.21
CA THR A 70 8.01 -13.09 -5.95
C THR A 70 8.69 -12.43 -4.73
N ASN A 71 9.95 -12.79 -4.44
CA ASN A 71 10.76 -11.96 -3.56
C ASN A 71 11.14 -10.64 -4.27
N THR A 72 11.39 -9.59 -3.50
CA THR A 72 11.66 -8.23 -4.01
C THR A 72 12.82 -8.19 -5.00
N MET A 73 13.89 -8.96 -4.77
CA MET A 73 15.07 -9.02 -5.65
C MET A 73 14.73 -9.47 -7.08
N ALA A 74 13.67 -10.28 -7.24
CA ALA A 74 13.23 -10.75 -8.55
C ALA A 74 12.19 -9.82 -9.23
N HIS A 75 11.62 -8.85 -8.51
CA HIS A 75 10.56 -8.00 -9.02
C HIS A 75 10.96 -7.30 -10.31
N PHE A 76 12.14 -6.66 -10.32
CA PHE A 76 12.60 -5.89 -11.48
C PHE A 76 12.74 -6.74 -12.74
N GLU A 77 13.47 -7.85 -12.69
CA GLU A 77 13.73 -8.67 -13.87
C GLU A 77 12.45 -9.30 -14.44
N VAL A 78 11.57 -9.79 -13.55
CA VAL A 78 10.27 -10.33 -13.97
C VAL A 78 9.38 -9.25 -14.59
N ALA A 79 9.29 -8.08 -13.93
CA ALA A 79 8.48 -6.96 -14.41
C ALA A 79 9.02 -6.40 -15.73
N ARG A 80 10.34 -6.21 -15.86
CA ARG A 80 10.99 -5.75 -17.08
C ARG A 80 10.70 -6.70 -18.26
N THR A 81 10.89 -8.00 -18.04
CA THR A 81 10.61 -9.01 -19.05
C THR A 81 9.13 -8.97 -19.49
N ALA A 82 8.21 -8.89 -18.55
CA ALA A 82 6.78 -8.84 -18.86
C ALA A 82 6.40 -7.54 -19.60
N LEU A 83 6.93 -6.37 -19.19
CA LEU A 83 6.72 -5.11 -19.90
C LEU A 83 7.31 -5.15 -21.31
N GLN A 84 8.50 -5.71 -21.51
CA GLN A 84 9.10 -5.88 -22.85
C GLN A 84 8.23 -6.71 -23.76
N ARG A 85 7.55 -7.72 -23.21
CA ARG A 85 6.56 -8.58 -23.90
C ARG A 85 5.17 -7.93 -24.06
N GLY A 86 5.00 -6.67 -23.65
CA GLY A 86 3.75 -5.92 -23.80
C GLY A 86 2.66 -6.34 -22.81
N LYS A 87 3.01 -6.86 -21.61
CA LYS A 87 2.05 -7.30 -20.61
C LYS A 87 1.81 -6.23 -19.55
N HIS A 88 0.55 -6.08 -19.13
CA HIS A 88 0.18 -5.25 -17.98
C HIS A 88 0.62 -5.92 -16.68
N LEU A 89 0.91 -5.15 -15.64
CA LEU A 89 1.47 -5.66 -14.38
C LEU A 89 0.68 -5.22 -13.17
N PHE A 90 0.45 -6.16 -12.27
CA PHE A 90 0.32 -5.92 -10.85
C PHE A 90 1.61 -6.40 -10.18
N ILE A 91 2.24 -5.59 -9.36
CA ILE A 91 3.50 -5.95 -8.70
C ILE A 91 3.42 -5.64 -7.20
N GLU A 92 3.79 -6.62 -6.36
CA GLU A 92 3.80 -6.45 -4.91
C GLU A 92 4.81 -5.41 -4.43
N LYS A 93 4.55 -4.87 -3.26
CA LYS A 93 5.45 -3.92 -2.59
C LYS A 93 6.69 -4.66 -1.97
N PRO A 94 7.83 -3.97 -1.86
CA PRO A 94 8.20 -2.76 -2.58
C PRO A 94 8.30 -3.03 -4.08
N VAL A 95 8.04 -2.01 -4.91
CA VAL A 95 7.98 -2.19 -6.37
C VAL A 95 9.24 -2.82 -6.96
N THR A 96 10.41 -2.46 -6.44
CA THR A 96 11.73 -3.01 -6.78
C THR A 96 12.65 -2.93 -5.57
N GLU A 97 13.86 -3.45 -5.69
CA GLU A 97 14.91 -3.33 -4.69
C GLU A 97 15.53 -1.92 -4.68
N THR A 98 15.77 -1.35 -5.85
CA THR A 98 16.43 -0.05 -6.01
C THR A 98 15.52 0.99 -6.69
N ILE A 99 15.82 2.27 -6.45
CA ILE A 99 15.10 3.40 -7.09
C ILE A 99 15.34 3.41 -8.59
N VAL A 100 16.58 3.11 -9.03
CA VAL A 100 16.95 3.08 -10.46
C VAL A 100 16.11 2.05 -11.23
N GLU A 101 15.92 0.88 -10.66
CA GLU A 101 15.03 -0.15 -11.21
C GLU A 101 13.57 0.33 -11.29
N ALA A 102 13.07 0.98 -10.23
CA ALA A 102 11.72 1.53 -10.23
C ALA A 102 11.53 2.62 -11.31
N GLU A 103 12.52 3.49 -11.50
CA GLU A 103 12.51 4.50 -12.55
C GLU A 103 12.48 3.89 -13.95
N GLU A 104 13.24 2.81 -14.16
CA GLU A 104 13.21 2.09 -15.44
C GLU A 104 11.84 1.45 -15.69
N LEU A 105 11.23 0.80 -14.70
CA LEU A 105 9.87 0.25 -14.84
C LEU A 105 8.85 1.35 -15.16
N CYS A 106 8.92 2.50 -14.48
CA CYS A 106 8.07 3.65 -14.77
C CYS A 106 8.25 4.15 -16.21
N ARG A 107 9.49 4.23 -16.71
CA ARG A 107 9.81 4.62 -18.06
C ARG A 107 9.24 3.63 -19.09
N LEU A 108 9.51 2.33 -18.91
CA LEU A 108 9.01 1.26 -19.80
C LEU A 108 7.49 1.21 -19.86
N ALA A 109 6.82 1.35 -18.70
CA ALA A 109 5.37 1.38 -18.63
C ALA A 109 4.78 2.54 -19.44
N ARG A 110 5.37 3.73 -19.35
CA ARG A 110 4.94 4.92 -20.12
C ARG A 110 5.18 4.74 -21.63
N GLU A 111 6.38 4.32 -22.01
CA GLU A 111 6.76 4.15 -23.44
C GLU A 111 5.87 3.14 -24.13
N LYS A 112 5.55 2.04 -23.45
CA LYS A 112 4.72 0.97 -24.01
C LYS A 112 3.22 1.17 -23.77
N LYS A 113 2.83 2.24 -23.05
CA LYS A 113 1.43 2.53 -22.66
C LYS A 113 0.78 1.36 -21.90
N LEU A 114 1.57 0.70 -21.04
CA LEU A 114 1.13 -0.42 -20.23
C LEU A 114 0.72 0.06 -18.83
N ILE A 115 -0.25 -0.64 -18.26
CA ILE A 115 -0.71 -0.38 -16.91
C ILE A 115 0.16 -1.18 -15.96
N VAL A 116 0.73 -0.48 -14.98
CA VAL A 116 1.45 -1.06 -13.83
C VAL A 116 0.79 -0.55 -12.57
N GLN A 117 0.26 -1.46 -11.75
CA GLN A 117 -0.27 -1.20 -10.42
C GLN A 117 0.64 -1.82 -9.38
N VAL A 118 0.90 -1.09 -8.29
CA VAL A 118 1.71 -1.58 -7.16
C VAL A 118 0.81 -1.98 -6.01
N GLY A 119 1.12 -3.11 -5.37
CA GLY A 119 0.34 -3.74 -4.31
C GLY A 119 0.44 -3.02 -2.95
N HIS A 120 0.05 -1.75 -2.89
CA HIS A 120 -0.10 -1.04 -1.62
C HIS A 120 -1.51 -1.26 -1.05
N ILE A 121 -1.75 -2.46 -0.57
CA ILE A 121 -3.05 -2.98 -0.12
C ILE A 121 -3.75 -2.07 0.91
N GLU A 122 -3.01 -1.33 1.74
CA GLU A 122 -3.61 -0.46 2.77
C GLU A 122 -4.43 0.68 2.17
N ARG A 123 -4.22 1.07 0.91
CA ARG A 123 -5.09 2.03 0.21
C ARG A 123 -6.51 1.52 -0.01
N PHE A 124 -6.71 0.21 0.12
CA PHE A 124 -8.00 -0.48 -0.02
C PHE A 124 -8.53 -0.99 1.32
N ASN A 125 -7.88 -0.61 2.41
CA ASN A 125 -8.37 -0.93 3.74
C ASN A 125 -9.76 -0.31 3.95
N PRO A 126 -10.73 -1.04 4.54
CA PRO A 126 -12.07 -0.53 4.80
C PRO A 126 -12.11 0.83 5.49
N ALA A 127 -11.19 1.10 6.45
CA ALA A 127 -11.08 2.40 7.11
C ALA A 127 -10.75 3.54 6.13
N ILE A 128 -9.91 3.28 5.11
CA ILE A 128 -9.57 4.26 4.06
C ILE A 128 -10.75 4.48 3.11
N LEU A 129 -11.40 3.39 2.69
CA LEU A 129 -12.54 3.45 1.78
C LEU A 129 -13.73 4.19 2.40
N ALA A 130 -13.88 4.15 3.72
CA ALA A 130 -14.90 4.90 4.44
C ALA A 130 -14.70 6.43 4.36
N LEU A 131 -13.50 6.88 3.99
CA LEU A 131 -13.18 8.31 3.86
C LEU A 131 -13.45 8.90 2.47
N ASP A 132 -13.98 8.16 1.51
CA ASP A 132 -14.18 8.61 0.12
C ASP A 132 -14.94 9.95 0.00
N ARG A 133 -15.85 10.25 0.94
CA ARG A 133 -16.63 11.47 0.97
C ARG A 133 -15.93 12.67 1.63
N TYR A 134 -14.77 12.45 2.26
CA TYR A 134 -14.04 13.48 3.00
C TYR A 134 -12.90 14.04 2.17
N GLU A 135 -12.70 15.35 2.24
CA GLU A 135 -11.56 15.99 1.63
C GLU A 135 -10.35 15.91 2.58
N ILE A 136 -9.38 15.08 2.25
CA ILE A 136 -8.21 14.84 3.10
C ILE A 136 -7.08 15.79 2.70
N ARG A 137 -6.75 16.74 3.59
CA ARG A 137 -5.66 17.71 3.45
C ARG A 137 -4.93 17.90 4.78
N PRO A 138 -4.19 16.90 5.25
CA PRO A 138 -3.60 16.93 6.58
C PRO A 138 -2.49 17.99 6.67
N MET A 139 -2.45 18.67 7.81
CA MET A 139 -1.36 19.55 8.23
C MET A 139 -0.37 18.82 9.12
N PHE A 140 -0.84 17.78 9.81
CA PHE A 140 -0.03 16.92 10.65
C PHE A 140 -0.56 15.48 10.59
N VAL A 141 0.35 14.50 10.57
CA VAL A 141 0.03 13.06 10.53
C VAL A 141 0.83 12.33 11.61
N GLU A 142 0.17 11.45 12.33
CA GLU A 142 0.81 10.46 13.20
C GLU A 142 0.44 9.06 12.73
N SER A 143 1.43 8.18 12.58
CA SER A 143 1.19 6.78 12.25
C SER A 143 2.02 5.84 13.11
N HIS A 144 1.37 4.75 13.56
CA HIS A 144 1.99 3.68 14.33
C HIS A 144 1.63 2.33 13.72
N ARG A 145 2.66 1.59 13.28
CA ARG A 145 2.53 0.22 12.80
C ARG A 145 3.41 -0.70 13.62
N LEU A 146 2.79 -1.31 14.61
CA LEU A 146 3.46 -2.18 15.58
C LEU A 146 3.02 -3.63 15.35
N ALA A 147 3.98 -4.51 15.13
CA ALA A 147 3.76 -5.94 14.97
C ALA A 147 4.49 -6.72 16.06
N GLN A 148 3.96 -7.89 16.40
CA GLN A 148 4.67 -8.85 17.24
C GLN A 148 5.80 -9.47 16.46
N PHE A 149 6.86 -9.88 17.15
CA PHE A 149 7.98 -10.55 16.52
C PHE A 149 7.54 -11.80 15.76
N ASN A 150 8.00 -11.90 14.51
CA ASN A 150 7.87 -13.07 13.67
C ASN A 150 9.24 -13.32 13.04
N PRO A 151 9.84 -14.52 13.17
CA PRO A 151 11.15 -14.83 12.60
C PRO A 151 11.18 -14.77 11.06
N ARG A 152 10.02 -14.76 10.39
CA ARG A 152 9.95 -14.58 8.94
C ARG A 152 10.13 -13.11 8.57
N GLY A 153 10.95 -12.80 7.56
CA GLY A 153 11.16 -11.45 7.04
C GLY A 153 12.07 -10.58 7.89
N THR A 154 12.91 -11.17 8.75
CA THR A 154 13.92 -10.46 9.56
C THR A 154 15.12 -10.00 8.74
N ASP A 155 15.28 -10.49 7.54
CA ASP A 155 16.26 -10.10 6.53
C ASP A 155 16.00 -8.72 5.91
N VAL A 156 14.76 -8.25 5.96
CA VAL A 156 14.35 -6.93 5.42
C VAL A 156 14.13 -5.94 6.56
N ALA A 157 14.64 -4.72 6.43
CA ALA A 157 14.42 -3.65 7.41
C ALA A 157 12.92 -3.34 7.58
N VAL A 158 12.50 -3.06 8.84
CA VAL A 158 11.10 -2.75 9.18
C VAL A 158 10.52 -1.58 8.36
N VAL A 159 11.38 -0.72 7.86
CA VAL A 159 11.01 0.42 6.99
C VAL A 159 10.43 -0.07 5.67
N LEU A 160 11.07 -1.02 5.01
CA LEU A 160 10.61 -1.58 3.72
C LEU A 160 9.52 -2.64 3.90
N ASP A 161 9.49 -3.31 5.05
CA ASP A 161 8.47 -4.34 5.33
C ASP A 161 7.15 -3.73 5.81
N LEU A 162 7.20 -2.89 6.85
CA LEU A 162 6.02 -2.36 7.53
C LEU A 162 5.77 -0.88 7.27
N MET A 163 6.78 0.00 7.45
CA MET A 163 6.60 1.45 7.40
C MET A 163 6.19 1.94 6.01
N ILE A 164 6.62 1.27 4.94
CA ILE A 164 6.33 1.64 3.56
C ILE A 164 4.83 1.74 3.26
N HIS A 165 4.00 0.96 3.94
CA HIS A 165 2.53 1.05 3.81
C HIS A 165 2.00 2.40 4.30
N ASP A 166 2.52 2.88 5.43
CA ASP A 166 2.11 4.16 6.00
C ASP A 166 2.72 5.32 5.21
N ILE A 167 3.95 5.18 4.71
CA ILE A 167 4.59 6.13 3.81
C ILE A 167 3.73 6.33 2.55
N ASP A 168 3.30 5.25 1.91
CA ASP A 168 2.46 5.32 0.71
C ASP A 168 1.12 6.04 0.98
N LEU A 169 0.43 5.68 2.07
CA LEU A 169 -0.81 6.36 2.47
C LEU A 169 -0.59 7.86 2.71
N ILE A 170 0.45 8.23 3.44
CA ILE A 170 0.78 9.63 3.74
C ILE A 170 1.04 10.40 2.45
N LEU A 171 1.85 9.85 1.54
CA LEU A 171 2.11 10.47 0.23
C LEU A 171 0.83 10.65 -0.59
N SER A 172 -0.13 9.73 -0.46
CA SER A 172 -1.42 9.82 -1.16
C SER A 172 -2.32 10.92 -0.62
N PHE A 173 -2.26 11.21 0.68
CA PHE A 173 -3.06 12.23 1.33
C PHE A 173 -2.43 13.62 1.21
N VAL A 174 -1.12 13.74 1.47
CA VAL A 174 -0.44 15.05 1.53
C VAL A 174 -0.27 15.69 0.16
N LYS A 175 -0.03 14.90 -0.89
CA LYS A 175 0.08 15.36 -2.30
C LYS A 175 1.05 16.53 -2.49
N SER A 176 2.16 16.54 -1.76
CA SER A 176 3.22 17.54 -1.83
C SER A 176 4.58 16.85 -1.88
N PRO A 177 5.62 17.47 -2.47
CA PRO A 177 6.97 16.94 -2.40
C PRO A 177 7.46 16.86 -0.95
N VAL A 178 8.33 15.87 -0.67
CA VAL A 178 9.04 15.76 0.59
C VAL A 178 10.19 16.75 0.60
N ALA A 179 10.21 17.65 1.59
CA ALA A 179 11.25 18.65 1.76
C ALA A 179 12.43 18.14 2.61
N ARG A 180 12.13 17.33 3.65
CA ARG A 180 13.13 16.83 4.59
C ARG A 180 12.68 15.55 5.28
N VAL A 181 13.64 14.65 5.52
CA VAL A 181 13.45 13.43 6.31
C VAL A 181 14.46 13.40 7.44
N GLU A 182 13.98 13.12 8.64
CA GLU A 182 14.79 12.78 9.82
C GLU A 182 14.31 11.43 10.33
N ALA A 183 15.22 10.54 10.70
CA ALA A 183 14.85 9.21 11.13
C ALA A 183 15.86 8.60 12.10
N ASN A 184 15.36 7.75 12.99
CA ASN A 184 16.13 6.91 13.89
C ASN A 184 15.63 5.47 13.78
N GLY A 185 16.53 4.51 14.01
CA GLY A 185 16.15 3.10 14.00
C GLY A 185 17.19 2.23 14.67
N VAL A 186 16.73 1.11 15.22
CA VAL A 186 17.59 0.19 15.99
C VAL A 186 17.32 -1.24 15.55
N ALA A 187 18.39 -2.00 15.37
CA ALA A 187 18.41 -3.45 15.31
C ALA A 187 18.46 -3.99 16.75
N VAL A 188 17.47 -4.78 17.15
CA VAL A 188 17.34 -5.29 18.54
C VAL A 188 17.43 -6.82 18.58
N VAL A 189 16.76 -7.49 17.67
CA VAL A 189 16.65 -8.96 17.64
C VAL A 189 17.11 -9.56 16.32
N SER A 190 17.33 -8.74 15.30
CA SER A 190 17.85 -9.14 13.98
C SER A 190 19.03 -8.26 13.56
N ASP A 191 19.70 -8.60 12.46
CA ASP A 191 20.78 -7.79 11.90
C ASP A 191 20.28 -6.55 11.15
N SER A 192 19.00 -6.52 10.85
CA SER A 192 18.33 -5.38 10.20
C SER A 192 17.61 -4.50 11.22
N VAL A 193 17.13 -3.31 10.79
CA VAL A 193 16.38 -2.39 11.67
C VAL A 193 15.03 -3.01 12.05
N ASP A 194 14.80 -3.24 13.35
CA ASP A 194 13.57 -3.85 13.90
C ASP A 194 12.53 -2.83 14.37
N ILE A 195 12.99 -1.64 14.75
CA ILE A 195 12.14 -0.49 15.09
C ILE A 195 12.70 0.76 14.44
N ALA A 196 11.84 1.58 13.85
CA ALA A 196 12.20 2.85 13.25
C ALA A 196 11.15 3.91 13.57
N ASN A 197 11.61 5.15 13.75
CA ASN A 197 10.79 6.35 13.79
C ASN A 197 11.31 7.32 12.73
N ALA A 198 10.40 7.94 11.98
CA ALA A 198 10.73 8.93 10.98
C ALA A 198 9.83 10.16 11.13
N ARG A 199 10.43 11.33 10.90
CA ARG A 199 9.75 12.61 10.74
C ARG A 199 9.93 13.08 9.31
N ILE A 200 8.83 13.15 8.56
CA ILE A 200 8.79 13.57 7.16
C ILE A 200 8.15 14.97 7.09
N GLN A 201 8.87 15.93 6.53
CA GLN A 201 8.39 17.29 6.32
C GLN A 201 8.12 17.50 4.83
N PHE A 202 7.00 18.11 4.51
CA PHE A 202 6.57 18.38 3.15
C PHE A 202 6.68 19.87 2.81
N GLU A 203 6.85 20.20 1.53
CA GLU A 203 6.97 21.58 1.06
C GLU A 203 5.74 22.44 1.39
N ASN A 204 4.55 21.84 1.44
CA ASN A 204 3.31 22.53 1.83
C ASN A 204 3.19 22.78 3.35
N GLY A 205 4.22 22.44 4.13
CA GLY A 205 4.28 22.62 5.58
C GLY A 205 3.67 21.47 6.39
N CYS A 206 3.08 20.45 5.76
CA CYS A 206 2.63 19.25 6.47
C CYS A 206 3.82 18.50 7.07
N VAL A 207 3.59 17.90 8.23
CA VAL A 207 4.57 17.04 8.91
C VAL A 207 3.94 15.70 9.24
N ALA A 208 4.64 14.61 8.95
CA ALA A 208 4.25 13.27 9.35
C ALA A 208 5.28 12.64 10.30
N ASN A 209 4.83 12.11 11.42
CA ASN A 209 5.61 11.26 12.32
C ASN A 209 5.15 9.82 12.14
N VAL A 210 6.08 8.92 11.79
CA VAL A 210 5.79 7.54 11.46
C VAL A 210 6.65 6.63 12.32
N THR A 211 6.02 5.68 13.01
CA THR A 211 6.71 4.66 13.81
C THR A 211 6.33 3.28 13.33
N ALA A 212 7.32 2.45 13.03
CA ALA A 212 7.12 1.04 12.72
C ALA A 212 8.02 0.16 13.60
N SER A 213 7.45 -0.94 14.11
CA SER A 213 8.17 -1.92 14.93
C SER A 213 7.67 -3.32 14.66
N ARG A 214 8.59 -4.28 14.52
CA ARG A 214 8.27 -5.72 14.40
C ARG A 214 8.47 -6.48 15.73
N ILE A 215 8.84 -5.79 16.81
CA ILE A 215 9.20 -6.38 18.10
C ILE A 215 8.30 -5.91 19.24
N SER A 216 7.11 -5.42 18.92
CA SER A 216 6.16 -4.89 19.91
C SER A 216 5.34 -6.01 20.54
N GLN A 217 5.02 -5.87 21.82
CA GLN A 217 4.20 -6.85 22.55
C GLN A 217 2.75 -6.87 22.02
N ARG A 218 2.21 -5.71 21.63
CA ARG A 218 0.84 -5.58 21.11
C ARG A 218 0.87 -5.09 19.69
N LYS A 219 -0.03 -5.63 18.87
CA LYS A 219 -0.27 -5.15 17.51
C LYS A 219 -0.99 -3.81 17.55
N MET A 220 -0.58 -2.88 16.68
CA MET A 220 -1.24 -1.60 16.46
C MET A 220 -1.05 -1.18 15.01
N ARG A 221 -2.12 -0.75 14.36
CA ARG A 221 -2.08 -0.18 13.01
C ARG A 221 -2.99 1.03 12.99
N LYS A 222 -2.47 2.18 13.43
CA LYS A 222 -3.27 3.39 13.60
C LYS A 222 -2.64 4.57 12.89
N MET A 223 -3.49 5.40 12.31
CA MET A 223 -3.10 6.69 11.74
C MET A 223 -4.05 7.79 12.19
N ARG A 224 -3.51 8.95 12.48
CA ARG A 224 -4.26 10.14 12.86
C ARG A 224 -3.92 11.26 11.91
N LEU A 225 -4.93 11.89 11.36
CA LEU A 225 -4.81 13.02 10.44
C LEU A 225 -5.38 14.26 11.11
N PHE A 226 -4.59 15.31 11.20
CA PHE A 226 -4.99 16.60 11.75
C PHE A 226 -5.03 17.61 10.62
N GLN A 227 -6.19 18.14 10.34
CA GLN A 227 -6.39 19.19 9.35
C GLN A 227 -7.25 20.31 9.91
N ARG A 228 -7.43 21.39 9.16
CA ARG A 228 -8.16 22.55 9.67
C ARG A 228 -9.59 22.17 10.02
N ASN A 229 -9.98 22.41 11.27
CA ASN A 229 -11.31 22.11 11.83
C ASN A 229 -11.68 20.62 11.83
N GLU A 230 -10.74 19.70 11.59
CA GLU A 230 -11.04 18.30 11.51
C GLU A 230 -9.89 17.43 12.03
N TYR A 231 -10.26 16.38 12.73
CA TYR A 231 -9.37 15.31 13.21
C TYR A 231 -9.95 13.97 12.76
N ILE A 232 -9.13 13.14 12.11
CA ILE A 232 -9.51 11.81 11.64
C ILE A 232 -8.64 10.78 12.33
N SER A 233 -9.27 9.77 12.93
CA SER A 233 -8.61 8.61 13.54
C SER A 233 -8.92 7.36 12.74
N LEU A 234 -7.88 6.62 12.37
CA LEU A 234 -7.98 5.37 11.61
C LEU A 234 -7.39 4.23 12.42
N ASP A 235 -8.12 3.12 12.53
CA ASP A 235 -7.63 1.84 13.00
C ASP A 235 -7.73 0.82 11.85
N PHE A 236 -6.60 0.50 11.24
CA PHE A 236 -6.53 -0.43 10.10
C PHE A 236 -6.76 -1.89 10.50
N SER A 237 -6.54 -2.23 11.78
CA SER A 237 -6.77 -3.59 12.28
C SER A 237 -8.26 -3.89 12.43
N GLU A 238 -9.01 -2.88 12.88
CA GLU A 238 -10.47 -2.98 13.08
C GLU A 238 -11.25 -2.50 11.84
N GLY A 239 -10.57 -1.93 10.84
CA GLY A 239 -11.22 -1.32 9.69
C GLY A 239 -12.05 -0.09 10.07
N LEU A 240 -11.70 0.63 11.14
CA LEU A 240 -12.49 1.70 11.74
C LEU A 240 -11.95 3.08 11.31
N ALA A 241 -12.87 3.98 10.97
CA ALA A 241 -12.61 5.40 10.79
C ALA A 241 -13.51 6.23 11.71
N GLU A 242 -12.93 7.24 12.34
CA GLU A 242 -13.63 8.19 13.21
C GLU A 242 -13.27 9.60 12.78
N VAL A 243 -14.26 10.48 12.63
CA VAL A 243 -14.08 11.84 12.16
C VAL A 243 -14.66 12.82 13.19
N PHE A 244 -13.82 13.73 13.67
CA PHE A 244 -14.20 14.81 14.58
C PHE A 244 -14.08 16.12 13.84
N ARG A 245 -15.17 16.90 13.76
CA ARG A 245 -15.20 18.18 13.05
C ARG A 245 -15.68 19.32 13.92
N LEU A 246 -15.15 20.51 13.65
CA LEU A 246 -15.67 21.76 14.17
C LEU A 246 -16.58 22.37 13.10
N VAL A 247 -17.86 22.51 13.40
CA VAL A 247 -18.87 23.12 12.52
C VAL A 247 -19.36 24.44 13.11
N GLU A 248 -19.70 25.39 12.24
CA GLU A 248 -20.27 26.68 12.65
C GLU A 248 -21.82 26.63 12.59
N GLY A 249 -22.48 27.22 13.60
CA GLY A 249 -23.95 27.32 13.64
C GLY A 249 -24.64 26.03 14.09
N ASP A 250 -25.97 26.01 13.90
CA ASP A 250 -26.80 24.83 14.16
C ASP A 250 -26.96 24.02 12.88
N GLU A 251 -25.86 23.43 12.38
CA GLU A 251 -25.94 22.49 11.27
C GLU A 251 -26.81 21.28 11.67
N PRO A 252 -27.79 20.92 10.82
CA PRO A 252 -28.56 19.71 11.04
C PRO A 252 -27.57 18.53 11.04
N SER A 253 -27.56 17.77 12.12
CA SER A 253 -26.74 16.57 12.23
C SER A 253 -27.12 15.62 11.10
N ALA A 254 -26.17 15.37 10.19
CA ALA A 254 -26.31 14.29 9.23
C ALA A 254 -26.58 12.99 10.00
N LYS A 255 -27.35 12.09 9.40
CA LYS A 255 -27.67 10.81 10.02
C LYS A 255 -26.38 10.11 10.45
N GLY A 256 -26.23 9.80 11.74
CA GLY A 256 -25.02 9.19 12.32
C GLY A 256 -24.00 10.18 12.90
N THR A 257 -24.32 11.48 12.98
CA THR A 257 -23.46 12.48 13.63
C THR A 257 -23.88 12.69 15.08
N MET A 258 -22.91 12.70 15.99
CA MET A 258 -23.12 12.94 17.42
C MET A 258 -22.48 14.30 17.79
N LYS A 259 -23.24 15.15 18.49
CA LYS A 259 -22.71 16.39 19.08
C LYS A 259 -21.97 16.03 20.38
N LEU A 260 -20.68 16.35 20.45
CA LEU A 260 -19.87 16.12 21.65
C LEU A 260 -19.79 17.32 22.57
N GLY A 261 -19.88 18.53 22.04
CA GLY A 261 -19.75 19.73 22.84
C GLY A 261 -19.76 21.01 22.01
N GLU A 262 -19.57 22.14 22.67
CA GLU A 262 -19.55 23.48 22.06
C GLU A 262 -18.29 24.22 22.48
N LEU A 263 -17.70 24.99 21.56
CA LEU A 263 -16.54 25.84 21.78
C LEU A 263 -16.90 27.30 21.44
N GLY A 264 -16.45 28.24 22.25
CA GLY A 264 -16.72 29.68 22.06
C GLY A 264 -18.09 30.12 22.56
N SER A 265 -18.45 31.36 22.30
CA SER A 265 -19.71 31.95 22.70
C SER A 265 -20.26 32.93 21.64
N GLY A 266 -21.56 33.15 21.63
CA GLY A 266 -22.23 34.08 20.72
C GLY A 266 -22.02 33.73 19.24
N LYS A 267 -21.69 34.72 18.41
CA LYS A 267 -21.48 34.55 16.95
C LYS A 267 -20.27 33.68 16.56
N HIS A 268 -19.40 33.35 17.51
CA HIS A 268 -18.22 32.48 17.29
C HIS A 268 -18.39 31.11 17.92
N LYS A 269 -19.64 30.73 18.23
CA LYS A 269 -19.96 29.40 18.71
C LYS A 269 -19.69 28.37 17.64
N ARG A 270 -18.90 27.34 17.95
CA ARG A 270 -18.63 26.18 17.12
C ARG A 270 -19.02 24.91 17.85
N ILE A 271 -19.52 23.95 17.13
CA ILE A 271 -19.94 22.66 17.64
C ILE A 271 -18.90 21.60 17.28
N VAL A 272 -18.48 20.80 18.25
CA VAL A 272 -17.69 19.60 18.02
C VAL A 272 -18.65 18.48 17.67
N VAL A 273 -18.52 17.95 16.47
CA VAL A 273 -19.30 16.79 16.01
C VAL A 273 -18.39 15.58 15.80
N TYR A 274 -18.91 14.41 16.13
CA TYR A 274 -18.30 13.11 15.90
C TYR A 274 -19.11 12.34 14.89
N GLU A 275 -18.43 11.75 13.94
CA GLU A 275 -19.00 10.85 12.94
C GLU A 275 -18.18 9.56 12.90
N GLN A 276 -18.89 8.46 12.79
CA GLN A 276 -18.29 7.17 12.46
C GLN A 276 -18.77 6.78 11.06
N PRO A 277 -17.94 7.00 10.02
CA PRO A 277 -18.30 6.62 8.65
C PRO A 277 -18.64 5.15 8.55
N GLU A 278 -19.65 4.84 7.75
CA GLU A 278 -20.02 3.45 7.48
C GLU A 278 -18.89 2.74 6.73
N VAL A 279 -18.44 1.65 7.30
CA VAL A 279 -17.38 0.80 6.74
C VAL A 279 -18.03 -0.36 5.99
N LYS A 280 -17.63 -0.53 4.72
CA LYS A 280 -18.04 -1.67 3.91
C LYS A 280 -17.15 -2.86 4.21
N ASP A 281 -17.73 -4.03 4.39
CA ASP A 281 -16.97 -5.29 4.48
C ASP A 281 -16.41 -5.63 3.09
N VAL A 282 -15.14 -5.32 2.90
CA VAL A 282 -14.43 -5.51 1.64
C VAL A 282 -13.16 -6.31 1.90
N ASN A 283 -12.94 -7.37 1.13
CA ASN A 283 -11.64 -8.01 1.08
C ASN A 283 -10.68 -7.12 0.28
N ALA A 284 -9.76 -6.43 0.97
CA ALA A 284 -8.88 -5.44 0.38
C ALA A 284 -8.04 -5.99 -0.79
N LEU A 285 -7.52 -7.22 -0.69
CA LEU A 285 -6.72 -7.84 -1.76
C LEU A 285 -7.58 -8.13 -3.00
N LYS A 286 -8.77 -8.71 -2.81
CA LYS A 286 -9.68 -8.96 -3.92
C LYS A 286 -10.08 -7.65 -4.61
N TYR A 287 -10.45 -6.64 -3.83
CA TYR A 287 -10.86 -5.34 -4.35
C TYR A 287 -9.73 -4.63 -5.12
N GLU A 288 -8.50 -4.70 -4.60
CA GLU A 288 -7.32 -4.18 -5.27
C GLU A 288 -7.08 -4.83 -6.63
N LEU A 289 -7.18 -6.16 -6.70
CA LEU A 289 -7.04 -6.92 -7.95
C LEU A 289 -8.19 -6.65 -8.93
N GLU A 290 -9.42 -6.50 -8.44
CA GLU A 290 -10.58 -6.10 -9.27
C GLU A 290 -10.36 -4.72 -9.92
N LEU A 291 -9.81 -3.76 -9.18
CA LEU A 291 -9.49 -2.43 -9.69
C LEU A 291 -8.35 -2.45 -10.70
N PHE A 292 -7.34 -3.29 -10.51
CA PHE A 292 -6.31 -3.54 -11.51
C PHE A 292 -6.91 -4.09 -12.81
N VAL A 293 -7.72 -5.14 -12.72
CA VAL A 293 -8.43 -5.72 -13.86
C VAL A 293 -9.29 -4.69 -14.58
N LYS A 294 -10.01 -3.86 -13.83
CA LYS A 294 -10.81 -2.75 -14.36
C LYS A 294 -9.93 -1.73 -15.09
N ALA A 295 -8.81 -1.33 -14.50
CA ALA A 295 -7.89 -0.39 -15.11
C ALA A 295 -7.33 -0.91 -16.44
N VAL A 296 -6.93 -2.18 -16.51
CA VAL A 296 -6.43 -2.81 -17.74
C VAL A 296 -7.51 -2.86 -18.82
N ARG A 297 -8.71 -3.32 -18.48
CA ARG A 297 -9.82 -3.48 -19.43
C ARG A 297 -10.33 -2.16 -20.02
N HIS A 298 -10.36 -1.11 -19.20
CA HIS A 298 -10.83 0.20 -19.62
C HIS A 298 -9.70 1.15 -20.04
N LYS A 299 -8.44 0.68 -19.98
CA LYS A 299 -7.23 1.48 -20.29
C LYS A 299 -7.18 2.78 -19.50
N THR A 300 -7.55 2.71 -18.22
CA THR A 300 -7.54 3.84 -17.28
C THR A 300 -6.32 3.79 -16.37
N LYS A 301 -5.97 4.93 -15.79
CA LYS A 301 -4.90 5.00 -14.79
C LYS A 301 -5.28 4.13 -13.57
N PRO A 302 -4.40 3.25 -13.08
CA PRO A 302 -4.64 2.48 -11.87
C PRO A 302 -4.63 3.39 -10.64
N LEU A 303 -5.25 2.95 -9.55
CA LEU A 303 -5.33 3.74 -8.32
C LEU A 303 -3.96 3.92 -7.66
N VAL A 304 -3.13 2.88 -7.70
CA VAL A 304 -1.76 2.88 -7.20
C VAL A 304 -0.81 2.63 -8.37
N THR A 305 -0.18 3.68 -8.86
CA THR A 305 0.68 3.62 -10.04
C THR A 305 2.09 3.14 -9.71
N ALA A 306 2.86 2.76 -10.73
CA ALA A 306 4.31 2.51 -10.59
C ALA A 306 5.03 3.72 -9.97
N GLU A 307 4.62 4.95 -10.33
CA GLU A 307 5.17 6.19 -9.79
C GLU A 307 4.88 6.36 -8.30
N ASP A 308 3.67 5.96 -7.84
CA ASP A 308 3.35 5.96 -6.40
C ASP A 308 4.26 4.98 -5.65
N GLY A 309 4.46 3.76 -6.18
CA GLY A 309 5.37 2.77 -5.62
C GLY A 309 6.83 3.25 -5.60
N ARG A 310 7.29 3.90 -6.68
CA ARG A 310 8.64 4.50 -6.75
C ARG A 310 8.82 5.58 -5.67
N ARG A 311 7.85 6.49 -5.52
CA ARG A 311 7.90 7.55 -4.49
C ARG A 311 7.89 6.99 -3.08
N ALA A 312 7.11 5.94 -2.81
CA ALA A 312 7.12 5.28 -1.51
C ALA A 312 8.48 4.63 -1.20
N LEU A 313 9.10 3.98 -2.20
CA LEU A 313 10.43 3.40 -2.09
C LEU A 313 11.50 4.47 -1.89
N GLU A 314 11.43 5.60 -2.59
CA GLU A 314 12.36 6.73 -2.46
C GLU A 314 12.37 7.29 -1.02
N VAL A 315 11.20 7.52 -0.44
CA VAL A 315 11.08 8.00 0.95
C VAL A 315 11.56 6.93 1.95
N ALA A 316 11.23 5.66 1.72
CA ALA A 316 11.70 4.56 2.56
C ALA A 316 13.23 4.46 2.56
N ASN A 317 13.88 4.60 1.39
CA ASN A 317 15.34 4.60 1.28
C ASN A 317 15.97 5.83 1.94
N ALA A 318 15.38 7.02 1.78
CA ALA A 318 15.86 8.23 2.48
C ALA A 318 15.81 8.05 4.01
N ILE A 319 14.79 7.38 4.54
CA ILE A 319 14.70 7.01 5.96
C ILE A 319 15.85 6.07 6.36
N LEU A 320 16.09 5.01 5.58
CA LEU A 320 17.17 4.06 5.84
C LEU A 320 18.56 4.70 5.78
N GLU A 321 18.79 5.59 4.83
CA GLU A 321 20.04 6.37 4.72
C GLU A 321 20.28 7.22 5.98
N LYS A 322 19.24 7.90 6.49
CA LYS A 322 19.35 8.68 7.73
C LYS A 322 19.67 7.81 8.93
N ILE A 323 19.01 6.66 9.07
CA ILE A 323 19.30 5.71 10.16
C ILE A 323 20.75 5.21 10.07
N ASN A 324 21.25 4.87 8.88
CA ASN A 324 22.60 4.38 8.70
C ASN A 324 23.67 5.45 8.95
N GLN A 325 23.41 6.72 8.58
CA GLN A 325 24.30 7.84 8.87
C GLN A 325 24.50 8.05 10.39
N GLN A 326 23.48 7.80 11.21
CA GLN A 326 23.59 7.94 12.67
C GLN A 326 24.36 6.77 13.31
N LYS A 327 24.22 5.53 12.78
CA LYS A 327 25.00 4.37 13.27
C LYS A 327 26.51 4.54 13.11
N LEU A 328 26.95 5.31 12.12
CA LEU A 328 28.38 5.60 11.89
C LEU A 328 28.94 6.68 12.83
N GLN A 329 28.10 7.35 13.62
CA GLN A 329 28.50 8.39 14.56
C GLN A 329 28.55 7.91 16.02
N LEU A 330 28.11 6.65 16.28
CA LEU A 330 28.18 5.97 17.58
C LEU A 330 29.32 4.94 17.58
#